data_09bab558b6f2032ec872d78497355ed1
#
_entry.id   09bab558b6f2032ec872d78497355ed1
#
_cell.length_a   1.000
_cell.length_b   1.000
_cell.length_c   1.000
_cell.angle_alpha   90.00
_cell.angle_beta   90.00
_cell.angle_gamma   90.00
#
_symmetry.space_group_name_H-M   'P 1'
#
loop_
_entity.id
_entity.type
_entity.pdbx_description
1 polymer ?
#
loop_
_entity_poly.entity_id
_entity_poly.type
_entity_poly.pdbx_seq_one_letter_code
_entity_poly.pdbx_strand_id
1 'polypeptide(L)'
;MVDDDIPVTTYLLVDGENIDATLGNSVLGRRPNPEERPRWDRVLEYAAQVWGGPVKALFFLNASSGQLPMSFVQALLAMDYRPIPLAGAPGEKAVDIGIQRTLDALETRPGRVLLASHDGDFLPQVGRLVADGRQVGVLGFREFVNAGFAELAAQGLSLFDLEHDVACFSAPLPRVRVIPLAEFDPVLYL
;
A
#
# COMPACT_ATOMS: atom_id res chain seq x y z
N MET A 1 12.25 37.26 3.95
CA MET A 1 12.89 35.99 3.55
C MET A 1 11.76 34.99 3.55
N VAL A 2 11.19 34.70 2.38
CA VAL A 2 10.14 33.68 2.21
C VAL A 2 10.89 32.36 2.32
N ASP A 3 10.67 31.62 3.40
CA ASP A 3 11.05 30.21 3.47
C ASP A 3 10.30 29.55 2.31
N ASP A 4 11.02 29.20 1.23
CA ASP A 4 10.50 28.39 0.15
C ASP A 4 10.22 27.01 0.78
N ASP A 5 8.97 26.80 1.16
CA ASP A 5 8.47 25.57 1.75
C ASP A 5 8.61 24.48 0.68
N ILE A 6 9.78 23.83 0.63
CA ILE A 6 10.04 22.74 -0.31
C ILE A 6 9.01 21.66 0.00
N PRO A 7 8.10 21.36 -0.93
CA PRO A 7 7.02 20.45 -0.66
C PRO A 7 7.56 19.07 -0.28
N VAL A 8 7.13 18.56 0.87
CA VAL A 8 7.60 17.28 1.41
C VAL A 8 7.12 16.14 0.52
N THR A 9 8.06 15.36 -0.01
CA THR A 9 7.76 14.21 -0.88
C THR A 9 7.12 13.07 -0.10
N THR A 10 6.06 12.48 -0.65
CA THR A 10 5.49 11.22 -0.20
C THR A 10 6.06 10.05 -1.01
N TYR A 11 6.64 9.07 -0.34
CA TYR A 11 7.11 7.82 -0.93
C TYR A 11 6.00 6.78 -0.81
N LEU A 12 5.42 6.40 -1.94
CA LEU A 12 4.44 5.31 -2.02
C LEU A 12 5.16 4.02 -2.40
N LEU A 13 5.16 3.03 -1.51
CA LEU A 13 5.74 1.72 -1.72
C LEU A 13 4.62 0.70 -1.88
N VAL A 14 4.57 0.02 -3.03
CA VAL A 14 3.49 -0.93 -3.32
C VAL A 14 4.03 -2.35 -3.38
N ASP A 15 3.54 -3.18 -2.47
CA ASP A 15 3.66 -4.63 -2.45
C ASP A 15 2.45 -5.25 -3.17
N GLY A 16 2.51 -5.23 -4.51
CA GLY A 16 1.35 -5.62 -5.33
C GLY A 16 0.96 -7.08 -5.18
N GLU A 17 1.92 -7.97 -4.94
CA GLU A 17 1.65 -9.40 -4.74
C GLU A 17 0.92 -9.66 -3.43
N ASN A 18 1.29 -8.97 -2.35
CA ASN A 18 0.60 -9.08 -1.07
C ASN A 18 -0.84 -8.56 -1.16
N ILE A 19 -1.05 -7.41 -1.80
CA ILE A 19 -2.40 -6.85 -2.01
C ILE A 19 -3.25 -7.81 -2.86
N ASP A 20 -2.72 -8.34 -3.96
CA ASP A 20 -3.46 -9.27 -4.86
C ASP A 20 -3.76 -10.60 -4.14
N ALA A 21 -2.80 -11.13 -3.37
CA ALA A 21 -2.98 -12.34 -2.58
C ALA A 21 -4.05 -12.18 -1.50
N THR A 22 -4.06 -11.07 -0.77
CA THR A 22 -5.08 -10.79 0.23
C THR A 22 -6.45 -10.60 -0.42
N LEU A 23 -6.51 -9.87 -1.53
CA LEU A 23 -7.74 -9.72 -2.31
C LEU A 23 -8.31 -11.07 -2.74
N GLY A 24 -7.46 -11.94 -3.33
CA GLY A 24 -7.90 -13.24 -3.81
C GLY A 24 -8.25 -14.21 -2.69
N ASN A 25 -7.34 -14.40 -1.74
CA ASN A 25 -7.48 -15.46 -0.75
C ASN A 25 -8.42 -15.09 0.41
N SER A 26 -8.37 -13.83 0.87
CA SER A 26 -9.08 -13.41 2.07
C SER A 26 -10.36 -12.65 1.79
N VAL A 27 -10.36 -11.79 0.77
CA VAL A 27 -11.51 -10.94 0.44
C VAL A 27 -12.52 -11.69 -0.44
N LEU A 28 -12.05 -12.27 -1.55
CA LEU A 28 -12.92 -12.89 -2.56
C LEU A 28 -13.03 -14.42 -2.41
N GLY A 29 -12.06 -15.09 -1.78
CA GLY A 29 -11.99 -16.55 -1.70
C GLY A 29 -11.73 -17.23 -3.04
N ARG A 30 -11.28 -16.49 -4.04
CA ARG A 30 -10.97 -16.96 -5.40
C ARG A 30 -10.00 -15.99 -6.08
N ARG A 31 -9.46 -16.39 -7.23
CA ARG A 31 -8.64 -15.48 -8.04
C ARG A 31 -9.46 -14.25 -8.49
N PRO A 32 -8.94 -13.03 -8.30
CA PRO A 32 -9.61 -11.82 -8.77
C PRO A 32 -9.68 -11.77 -10.29
N ASN A 33 -10.79 -11.27 -10.82
CA ASN A 33 -10.86 -10.87 -12.21
C ASN A 33 -10.07 -9.56 -12.41
N PRO A 34 -9.65 -9.23 -13.64
CA PRO A 34 -8.91 -7.98 -13.90
C PRO A 34 -9.61 -6.72 -13.41
N GLU A 35 -10.93 -6.65 -13.57
CA GLU A 35 -11.77 -5.52 -13.15
C GLU A 35 -11.97 -5.40 -11.65
N GLU A 36 -11.71 -6.46 -10.90
CA GLU A 36 -11.78 -6.51 -9.43
C GLU A 36 -10.48 -6.09 -8.76
N ARG A 37 -9.42 -5.86 -9.53
CA ARG A 37 -8.13 -5.43 -9.00
C ARG A 37 -8.10 -3.92 -8.72
N PRO A 38 -7.22 -3.48 -7.80
CA PRO A 38 -7.07 -2.06 -7.53
C PRO A 38 -6.74 -1.25 -8.78
N ARG A 39 -7.36 -0.12 -8.91
CA ARG A 39 -7.01 0.93 -9.86
C ARG A 39 -5.82 1.70 -9.28
N TRP A 40 -4.62 1.36 -9.71
CA TRP A 40 -3.38 1.92 -9.19
C TRP A 40 -3.24 3.42 -9.47
N ASP A 41 -3.87 3.92 -10.54
CA ASP A 41 -4.01 5.35 -10.80
C ASP A 41 -4.72 6.07 -9.65
N ARG A 42 -5.78 5.49 -9.09
CA ARG A 42 -6.50 6.05 -7.93
C ARG A 42 -5.68 5.97 -6.63
N VAL A 43 -4.89 4.92 -6.46
CA VAL A 43 -3.98 4.80 -5.31
C VAL A 43 -2.92 5.89 -5.36
N LEU A 44 -2.36 6.18 -6.54
CA LEU A 44 -1.40 7.27 -6.73
C LEU A 44 -2.04 8.64 -6.48
N GLU A 45 -3.24 8.86 -7.01
CA GLU A 45 -3.99 10.09 -6.77
C GLU A 45 -4.28 10.31 -5.28
N TYR A 46 -4.71 9.27 -4.57
CA TYR A 46 -4.90 9.32 -3.12
C TYR A 46 -3.61 9.68 -2.39
N ALA A 47 -2.48 9.06 -2.76
CA ALA A 47 -1.18 9.35 -2.16
C ALA A 47 -0.76 10.83 -2.35
N ALA A 48 -1.14 11.45 -3.49
CA ALA A 48 -0.89 12.86 -3.73
C ALA A 48 -1.80 13.78 -2.92
N GLN A 49 -3.02 13.35 -2.63
CA GLN A 49 -4.04 14.16 -1.96
C GLN A 49 -3.98 14.06 -0.43
N VAL A 50 -3.71 12.89 0.12
CA VAL A 50 -3.86 12.60 1.56
C VAL A 50 -3.07 13.54 2.46
N TRP A 51 -1.86 13.92 2.02
CA TRP A 51 -1.00 14.86 2.75
C TRP A 51 -0.52 16.04 1.91
N GLY A 52 -0.89 16.05 0.63
CA GLY A 52 -0.40 17.03 -0.35
C GLY A 52 1.07 16.83 -0.74
N GLY A 53 1.48 17.47 -1.82
CA GLY A 53 2.87 17.46 -2.28
C GLY A 53 3.19 16.36 -3.31
N PRO A 54 4.46 16.31 -3.78
CA PRO A 54 4.87 15.37 -4.80
C PRO A 54 4.92 13.94 -4.28
N VAL A 55 4.64 12.97 -5.16
CA VAL A 55 4.70 11.54 -4.86
C VAL A 55 5.81 10.87 -5.67
N LYS A 56 6.58 10.01 -5.02
CA LYS A 56 7.46 9.02 -5.67
C LYS A 56 6.88 7.65 -5.43
N ALA A 57 6.27 7.06 -6.45
CA ALA A 57 5.59 5.78 -6.36
C ALA A 57 6.49 4.66 -6.89
N LEU A 58 6.79 3.69 -6.02
CA LEU A 58 7.59 2.52 -6.31
C LEU A 58 6.68 1.28 -6.27
N PHE A 59 6.64 0.54 -7.37
CA PHE A 59 5.88 -0.71 -7.46
C PHE A 59 6.83 -1.89 -7.53
N PHE A 60 6.89 -2.69 -6.48
CA PHE A 60 7.80 -3.81 -6.37
C PHE A 60 7.22 -5.05 -7.07
N LEU A 61 8.05 -5.70 -7.88
CA LEU A 61 7.68 -6.87 -8.68
C LEU A 61 8.70 -7.99 -8.47
N ASN A 62 8.22 -9.21 -8.31
CA ASN A 62 9.09 -10.38 -8.29
C ASN A 62 9.47 -10.75 -9.72
N ALA A 63 10.77 -10.70 -10.00
CA ALA A 63 11.36 -11.07 -11.29
C ALA A 63 12.27 -12.30 -11.18
N SER A 64 12.17 -13.09 -10.11
CA SER A 64 13.03 -14.26 -9.87
C SER A 64 12.86 -15.37 -10.94
N SER A 65 11.72 -15.41 -11.63
CA SER A 65 11.51 -16.31 -12.77
C SER A 65 12.23 -15.86 -14.06
N GLY A 66 12.81 -14.66 -14.08
CA GLY A 66 13.38 -14.02 -15.26
C GLY A 66 12.34 -13.46 -16.24
N GLN A 67 11.06 -13.53 -15.90
CA GLN A 67 9.96 -13.01 -16.72
C GLN A 67 9.25 -11.87 -16.00
N LEU A 68 8.84 -10.86 -16.78
CA LEU A 68 8.05 -9.73 -16.30
C LEU A 68 6.73 -9.65 -17.08
N PRO A 69 5.62 -9.30 -16.42
CA PRO A 69 4.35 -9.03 -17.09
C PRO A 69 4.43 -7.67 -17.81
N MET A 70 5.03 -7.65 -19.03
CA MET A 70 5.40 -6.42 -19.72
C MET A 70 4.23 -5.47 -19.97
N SER A 71 3.02 -5.98 -20.24
CA SER A 71 1.82 -5.14 -20.37
C SER A 71 1.50 -4.39 -19.07
N PHE A 72 1.66 -5.06 -17.94
CA PHE A 72 1.46 -4.42 -16.64
C PHE A 72 2.58 -3.42 -16.30
N VAL A 73 3.83 -3.75 -16.63
CA VAL A 73 4.96 -2.82 -16.47
C VAL A 73 4.75 -1.55 -17.29
N GLN A 74 4.29 -1.68 -18.55
CA GLN A 74 3.96 -0.52 -19.39
C GLN A 74 2.80 0.31 -18.81
N ALA A 75 1.78 -0.35 -18.25
CA ALA A 75 0.69 0.36 -17.58
C ALA A 75 1.16 1.12 -16.34
N LEU A 76 2.05 0.53 -15.54
CA LEU A 76 2.65 1.22 -14.38
C LEU A 76 3.45 2.45 -14.80
N LEU A 77 4.27 2.33 -15.83
CA LEU A 77 5.04 3.47 -16.38
C LEU A 77 4.12 4.58 -16.90
N ALA A 78 3.02 4.23 -17.56
CA ALA A 78 2.04 5.20 -18.05
C ALA A 78 1.27 5.90 -16.92
N MET A 79 1.23 5.33 -15.73
CA MET A 79 0.64 5.92 -14.51
C MET A 79 1.67 6.62 -13.62
N ASP A 80 2.89 6.87 -14.10
CA ASP A 80 4.00 7.48 -13.34
C ASP A 80 4.49 6.67 -12.13
N TYR A 81 4.23 5.36 -12.09
CA TYR A 81 4.93 4.47 -11.17
C TYR A 81 6.33 4.15 -11.68
N ARG A 82 7.25 3.94 -10.74
CA ARG A 82 8.55 3.32 -11.03
C ARG A 82 8.47 1.83 -10.70
N PRO A 83 8.40 0.94 -11.71
CA PRO A 83 8.50 -0.50 -11.46
C PRO A 83 9.89 -0.86 -10.92
N ILE A 84 9.93 -1.67 -9.87
CA ILE A 84 11.15 -2.17 -9.23
C ILE A 84 11.14 -3.70 -9.34
N PRO A 85 11.60 -4.26 -10.47
CA PRO A 85 11.70 -5.71 -10.62
C PRO A 85 12.91 -6.24 -9.86
N LEU A 86 12.67 -7.14 -8.93
CA LEU A 86 13.70 -7.73 -8.10
C LEU A 86 13.80 -9.25 -8.35
N ALA A 87 15.01 -9.75 -8.53
CA ALA A 87 15.29 -11.16 -8.62
C ALA A 87 16.10 -11.59 -7.39
N GLY A 88 15.62 -12.63 -6.72
CA GLY A 88 16.30 -13.26 -5.58
C GLY A 88 16.70 -14.70 -5.89
N ALA A 89 17.42 -15.32 -4.98
CA ALA A 89 17.72 -16.75 -5.01
C ALA A 89 16.43 -17.59 -4.86
N PRO A 90 16.44 -18.87 -5.26
CA PRO A 90 15.29 -19.75 -5.05
C PRO A 90 14.81 -19.74 -3.59
N GLY A 91 13.53 -19.43 -3.37
CA GLY A 91 12.94 -19.33 -2.03
C GLY A 91 13.19 -18.02 -1.28
N GLU A 92 13.95 -17.10 -1.87
CA GLU A 92 14.17 -15.77 -1.27
C GLU A 92 12.99 -14.84 -1.56
N LYS A 93 12.54 -14.14 -0.52
CA LYS A 93 11.47 -13.14 -0.62
C LYS A 93 12.03 -11.80 -1.13
N ALA A 94 12.37 -11.75 -2.42
CA ALA A 94 13.07 -10.60 -3.02
C ALA A 94 12.30 -9.29 -2.87
N VAL A 95 10.96 -9.31 -3.02
CA VAL A 95 10.10 -8.13 -2.89
C VAL A 95 10.10 -7.63 -1.44
N ASP A 96 9.88 -8.52 -0.47
CA ASP A 96 9.86 -8.15 0.96
C ASP A 96 11.20 -7.51 1.37
N ILE A 97 12.33 -8.14 1.00
CA ILE A 97 13.67 -7.63 1.27
C ILE A 97 13.89 -6.26 0.59
N GLY A 98 13.41 -6.11 -0.65
CA GLY A 98 13.51 -4.85 -1.39
C GLY A 98 12.74 -3.71 -0.71
N ILE A 99 11.54 -3.98 -0.23
CA ILE A 99 10.72 -3.00 0.50
C ILE A 99 11.37 -2.68 1.84
N GLN A 100 11.83 -3.68 2.61
CA GLN A 100 12.53 -3.47 3.89
C GLN A 100 13.75 -2.56 3.71
N ARG A 101 14.62 -2.86 2.73
CA ARG A 101 15.80 -2.04 2.42
C ARG A 101 15.42 -0.61 2.00
N THR A 102 14.29 -0.44 1.31
CA THR A 102 13.81 0.88 0.91
C THR A 102 13.32 1.66 2.13
N LEU A 103 12.57 1.02 3.03
CA LEU A 103 12.15 1.63 4.29
C LEU A 103 13.34 2.02 5.17
N ASP A 104 14.35 1.14 5.29
CA ASP A 104 15.61 1.43 6.01
C ASP A 104 16.33 2.65 5.39
N ALA A 105 16.40 2.73 4.08
CA ALA A 105 17.03 3.87 3.39
C ALA A 105 16.26 5.18 3.58
N LEU A 106 14.95 5.11 3.82
CA LEU A 106 14.11 6.26 4.10
C LEU A 106 14.32 6.81 5.51
N GLU A 107 14.87 6.05 6.46
CA GLU A 107 15.17 6.56 7.82
C GLU A 107 16.10 7.80 7.77
N THR A 108 17.01 7.85 6.81
CA THR A 108 17.96 8.97 6.65
C THR A 108 17.53 10.01 5.61
N ARG A 109 16.35 9.88 5.01
CA ARG A 109 15.85 10.79 3.98
C ARG A 109 14.57 11.49 4.45
N PRO A 110 14.43 12.81 4.24
CA PRO A 110 13.19 13.49 4.57
C PRO A 110 12.05 12.99 3.66
N GLY A 111 10.85 12.98 4.19
CA GLY A 111 9.65 12.61 3.44
C GLY A 111 8.65 11.85 4.27
N ARG A 112 7.49 11.64 3.69
CA ARG A 112 6.37 10.86 4.23
C ARG A 112 6.38 9.49 3.58
N VAL A 113 5.80 8.49 4.23
CA VAL A 113 5.80 7.11 3.70
C VAL A 113 4.39 6.56 3.68
N LEU A 114 3.97 6.05 2.53
CA LEU A 114 2.77 5.24 2.37
C LEU A 114 3.20 3.83 1.93
N LEU A 115 2.82 2.82 2.69
CA LEU A 115 3.09 1.41 2.39
C LEU A 115 1.78 0.70 2.05
N ALA A 116 1.63 0.21 0.82
CA ALA A 116 0.51 -0.63 0.42
C ALA A 116 0.88 -2.11 0.62
N SER A 117 0.59 -2.66 1.78
CA SER A 117 0.79 -4.07 2.15
C SER A 117 0.05 -4.39 3.45
N HIS A 118 -0.24 -5.68 3.67
CA HIS A 118 -0.79 -6.21 4.93
C HIS A 118 0.28 -6.93 5.76
N ASP A 119 1.50 -7.08 5.23
CA ASP A 119 2.52 -7.94 5.80
C ASP A 119 3.16 -7.35 7.05
N GLY A 120 3.11 -8.11 8.15
CA GLY A 120 3.75 -7.76 9.41
C GLY A 120 5.29 -7.78 9.37
N ASP A 121 5.91 -8.33 8.33
CA ASP A 121 7.37 -8.35 8.18
C ASP A 121 7.97 -6.93 8.07
N PHE A 122 7.14 -5.91 7.77
CA PHE A 122 7.55 -4.50 7.71
C PHE A 122 7.38 -3.72 9.02
N LEU A 123 6.80 -4.33 10.04
CA LEU A 123 6.58 -3.68 11.34
C LEU A 123 7.83 -3.05 11.97
N PRO A 124 9.01 -3.69 11.95
CA PRO A 124 10.21 -3.09 12.53
C PRO A 124 10.59 -1.76 11.87
N GLN A 125 10.58 -1.69 10.54
CA GLN A 125 10.93 -0.49 9.79
C GLN A 125 9.88 0.61 9.96
N VAL A 126 8.61 0.25 9.79
CA VAL A 126 7.49 1.19 9.99
C VAL A 126 7.48 1.75 11.39
N GLY A 127 7.70 0.89 12.41
CA GLY A 127 7.79 1.31 13.81
C GLY A 127 8.89 2.33 14.08
N ARG A 128 10.08 2.16 13.48
CA ARG A 128 11.18 3.15 13.61
C ARG A 128 10.81 4.48 12.97
N LEU A 129 10.24 4.47 11.77
CA LEU A 129 9.82 5.70 11.09
C LEU A 129 8.74 6.46 11.88
N VAL A 130 7.79 5.74 12.49
CA VAL A 130 6.75 6.34 13.35
C VAL A 130 7.39 6.92 14.63
N ALA A 131 8.31 6.18 15.26
CA ALA A 131 9.01 6.63 16.46
C ALA A 131 9.85 7.89 16.23
N ASP A 132 10.38 8.06 15.01
CA ASP A 132 11.08 9.28 14.58
C ASP A 132 10.14 10.47 14.30
N GLY A 133 8.85 10.32 14.55
CA GLY A 133 7.84 11.36 14.33
C GLY A 133 7.48 11.59 12.86
N ARG A 134 7.80 10.66 11.98
CA ARG A 134 7.44 10.74 10.57
C ARG A 134 5.96 10.50 10.34
N GLN A 135 5.45 11.13 9.31
CA GLN A 135 4.12 10.85 8.79
C GLN A 135 4.17 9.57 7.96
N VAL A 136 3.62 8.50 8.51
CA VAL A 136 3.61 7.16 7.91
C VAL A 136 2.18 6.65 7.84
N GLY A 137 1.82 6.03 6.72
CA GLY A 137 0.53 5.37 6.53
C GLY A 137 0.68 4.00 5.91
N VAL A 138 -0.27 3.12 6.23
CA VAL A 138 -0.43 1.80 5.61
C VAL A 138 -1.75 1.77 4.87
N LEU A 139 -1.70 1.34 3.61
CA LEU A 139 -2.86 1.12 2.74
C LEU A 139 -3.15 -0.37 2.65
N GLY A 140 -4.36 -0.79 2.95
CA GLY A 140 -4.74 -2.19 2.87
C GLY A 140 -6.25 -2.39 3.03
N PHE A 141 -6.67 -3.64 3.06
CA PHE A 141 -8.00 -3.99 3.55
C PHE A 141 -7.95 -3.98 5.07
N ARG A 142 -8.63 -3.05 5.70
CA ARG A 142 -8.50 -2.74 7.15
C ARG A 142 -8.63 -3.99 8.04
N GLU A 143 -9.52 -4.89 7.71
CA GLU A 143 -9.77 -6.13 8.45
C GLU A 143 -8.65 -7.18 8.33
N PHE A 144 -7.75 -7.04 7.36
CA PHE A 144 -6.65 -7.97 7.10
C PHE A 144 -5.26 -7.38 7.38
N VAL A 145 -5.19 -6.12 7.76
CA VAL A 145 -3.94 -5.49 8.19
C VAL A 145 -3.43 -6.19 9.45
N ASN A 146 -2.13 -6.47 9.50
CA ASN A 146 -1.51 -7.10 10.65
C ASN A 146 -1.78 -6.32 11.94
N ALA A 147 -2.10 -7.02 13.04
CA ALA A 147 -2.46 -6.42 14.32
C ALA A 147 -1.39 -5.46 14.86
N GLY A 148 -0.10 -5.72 14.58
CA GLY A 148 0.99 -4.82 14.96
C GLY A 148 0.88 -3.43 14.34
N PHE A 149 0.34 -3.30 13.14
CA PHE A 149 0.06 -1.97 12.56
C PHE A 149 -1.06 -1.24 13.31
N ALA A 150 -2.08 -1.96 13.78
CA ALA A 150 -3.12 -1.37 14.62
C ALA A 150 -2.56 -0.87 15.97
N GLU A 151 -1.57 -1.55 16.54
CA GLU A 151 -0.85 -1.09 17.73
C GLU A 151 -0.02 0.17 17.44
N LEU A 152 0.65 0.24 16.29
CA LEU A 152 1.38 1.43 15.85
C LEU A 152 0.45 2.61 15.54
N ALA A 153 -0.81 2.38 15.21
CA ALA A 153 -1.78 3.46 15.02
C ALA A 153 -1.97 4.30 16.28
N ALA A 154 -1.90 3.69 17.47
CA ALA A 154 -1.91 4.41 18.73
C ALA A 154 -0.67 5.31 18.95
N GLN A 155 0.40 5.09 18.16
CA GLN A 155 1.64 5.84 18.19
C GLN A 155 1.77 6.86 17.04
N GLY A 156 0.77 6.96 16.18
CA GLY A 156 0.72 7.95 15.09
C GLY A 156 0.75 7.38 13.67
N LEU A 157 0.77 6.04 13.50
CA LEU A 157 0.60 5.44 12.18
C LEU A 157 -0.83 5.66 11.66
N SER A 158 -0.98 6.09 10.42
CA SER A 158 -2.28 6.19 9.76
C SER A 158 -2.62 4.88 9.05
N LEU A 159 -3.86 4.39 9.20
CA LEU A 159 -4.35 3.21 8.47
C LEU A 159 -5.45 3.66 7.50
N PHE A 160 -5.28 3.30 6.22
CA PHE A 160 -6.20 3.66 5.15
C PHE A 160 -6.76 2.42 4.47
N ASP A 161 -8.07 2.35 4.33
CA ASP A 161 -8.78 1.26 3.67
C ASP A 161 -8.83 1.46 2.16
N LEU A 162 -8.44 0.43 1.39
CA LEU A 162 -8.40 0.48 -0.07
C LEU A 162 -9.79 0.66 -0.71
N GLU A 163 -10.85 0.13 -0.08
CA GLU A 163 -12.21 0.24 -0.60
C GLU A 163 -12.85 1.59 -0.25
N HIS A 164 -12.68 2.07 1.00
CA HIS A 164 -13.45 3.19 1.53
C HIS A 164 -12.68 4.51 1.54
N ASP A 165 -11.43 4.50 2.01
CA ASP A 165 -10.63 5.72 2.08
C ASP A 165 -10.02 6.06 0.71
N VAL A 166 -9.42 5.05 0.06
CA VAL A 166 -8.76 5.20 -1.25
C VAL A 166 -9.76 5.10 -2.41
N ALA A 167 -10.85 4.34 -2.24
CA ALA A 167 -11.87 4.08 -3.26
C ALA A 167 -11.25 3.57 -4.58
N CYS A 168 -10.25 2.68 -4.48
CA CYS A 168 -9.45 2.27 -5.63
C CYS A 168 -10.07 1.17 -6.50
N PHE A 169 -11.29 0.75 -6.24
CA PHE A 169 -11.99 -0.25 -7.05
C PHE A 169 -13.00 0.39 -8.00
N SER A 170 -13.17 -0.21 -9.18
CA SER A 170 -14.09 0.30 -10.20
C SER A 170 -15.56 0.09 -9.84
N ALA A 171 -15.83 -0.95 -9.03
CA ALA A 171 -17.14 -1.27 -8.48
C ALA A 171 -16.96 -1.87 -7.07
N PRO A 172 -18.01 -1.88 -6.23
CA PRO A 172 -17.97 -2.58 -4.95
C PRO A 172 -17.53 -4.03 -5.14
N LEU A 173 -16.64 -4.52 -4.28
CA LEU A 173 -16.18 -5.91 -4.33
C LEU A 173 -17.34 -6.86 -3.95
N PRO A 174 -17.50 -8.00 -4.66
CA PRO A 174 -18.59 -8.95 -4.41
C PRO A 174 -18.30 -9.79 -3.16
N ARG A 175 -18.36 -9.17 -2.00
CA ARG A 175 -18.13 -9.81 -0.71
C ARG A 175 -19.12 -9.35 0.35
N VAL A 176 -19.32 -10.21 1.34
CA VAL A 176 -20.08 -9.87 2.56
C VAL A 176 -19.08 -9.51 3.65
N ARG A 177 -19.29 -8.38 4.30
CA ARG A 177 -18.49 -7.94 5.45
C ARG A 177 -19.20 -8.27 6.75
N VAL A 178 -18.43 -8.66 7.76
CA VAL A 178 -18.92 -8.68 9.14
C VAL A 178 -18.98 -7.22 9.61
N ILE A 179 -20.16 -6.75 9.99
CA ILE A 179 -20.39 -5.40 10.47
C ILE A 179 -20.38 -5.44 12.00
N PRO A 180 -19.49 -4.69 12.65
CA PRO A 180 -19.58 -4.52 14.10
C PRO A 180 -20.95 -3.94 14.48
N LEU A 181 -21.59 -4.50 15.50
CA LEU A 181 -22.94 -4.04 15.89
C LEU A 181 -22.99 -2.54 16.21
N ALA A 182 -21.90 -1.99 16.73
CA ALA A 182 -21.78 -0.56 17.02
C ALA A 182 -21.78 0.33 15.77
N GLU A 183 -21.43 -0.23 14.59
CA GLU A 183 -21.38 0.45 13.30
C GLU A 183 -22.57 0.14 12.42
N PHE A 184 -23.47 -0.73 12.88
CA PHE A 184 -24.63 -1.16 12.08
C PHE A 184 -25.68 -0.07 12.01
N ASP A 185 -25.88 0.46 10.81
CA ASP A 185 -27.00 1.35 10.47
C ASP A 185 -27.97 0.61 9.55
N PRO A 186 -29.17 0.23 10.05
CA PRO A 186 -30.15 -0.50 9.25
C PRO A 186 -30.65 0.28 8.05
N VAL A 187 -30.59 1.61 8.06
CA VAL A 187 -31.08 2.45 6.95
C VAL A 187 -30.28 2.21 5.67
N LEU A 188 -28.99 1.80 5.79
CA LEU A 188 -28.13 1.48 4.64
C LEU A 188 -28.56 0.19 3.92
N TYR A 189 -29.48 -0.60 4.48
CA TYR A 189 -29.93 -1.91 3.97
C TYR A 189 -31.40 -1.95 3.60
N LEU A 190 -32.14 -0.87 3.84
CA LEU A 190 -33.57 -0.73 3.54
C LEU A 190 -33.80 0.21 2.36
#